data_86663896624491895dd4115bebb4c55f
#
_entry.id   86663896624491895dd4115bebb4c55f
#
_cell.length_a   1.000
_cell.length_b   1.000
_cell.length_c   1.000
_cell.angle_alpha   90.00
_cell.angle_beta   90.00
_cell.angle_gamma   90.00
#
_symmetry.space_group_name_H-M   'P 1'
#
loop_
_entity.id
_entity.type
_entity.pdbx_description
1 polymer ?
#
loop_
_entity_poly.entity_id
_entity_poly.type
_entity_poly.pdbx_seq_one_letter_code
_entity_poly.pdbx_strand_id
1 'polypeptide(L)'
;MPIFVIFYILFTQYYTSNNTQTPTFASKYKSIIMSTFQNTAGRMTNYRWIICAMLFFATTVNYLDRQVLSLTWKDFISPEFHWTDTHYGYITAIFSIVYALGNLFAGRFIDWMGTKKGYLWAIAVWSIGACMHALCGLATEMTLGIENAANMISATGALASTIAITSVYYFIAARI
;
A
#
# COMPACT_ATOMS: atom_id res chain seq x y z
N MET A 1 3.24 -4.29 1.93
CA MET A 1 3.79 -4.34 0.58
C MET A 1 5.23 -3.80 0.40
N PRO A 2 5.69 -2.72 1.05
CA PRO A 2 7.03 -2.17 0.80
C PRO A 2 8.20 -3.04 1.31
N ILE A 3 8.04 -3.79 2.38
CA ILE A 3 9.13 -4.63 2.94
C ILE A 3 9.48 -5.77 1.98
N PHE A 4 8.49 -6.38 1.32
CA PHE A 4 8.72 -7.44 0.33
C PHE A 4 9.43 -6.93 -0.94
N VAL A 5 9.12 -5.72 -1.39
CA VAL A 5 9.79 -5.10 -2.55
C VAL A 5 11.24 -4.78 -2.22
N ILE A 6 11.53 -4.28 -1.01
CA ILE A 6 12.90 -4.00 -0.55
C ILE A 6 13.68 -5.32 -0.41
N PHE A 7 13.06 -6.35 0.18
CA PHE A 7 13.69 -7.66 0.34
C PHE A 7 13.95 -8.35 -1.02
N TYR A 8 13.03 -8.21 -1.98
CA TYR A 8 13.19 -8.74 -3.34
C TYR A 8 14.32 -8.03 -4.11
N ILE A 9 14.41 -6.70 -4.01
CA ILE A 9 15.50 -5.93 -4.64
C ILE A 9 16.85 -6.29 -4.03
N LEU A 10 16.94 -6.40 -2.71
CA LEU A 10 18.16 -6.80 -2.01
C LEU A 10 18.52 -8.26 -2.29
N PHE A 11 17.54 -9.16 -2.37
CA PHE A 11 17.74 -10.58 -2.65
C PHE A 11 18.18 -10.83 -4.10
N THR A 12 17.56 -10.15 -5.09
CA THR A 12 18.00 -10.24 -6.50
C THR A 12 19.39 -9.65 -6.68
N GLN A 13 19.72 -8.58 -6.01
CA GLN A 13 21.07 -7.99 -6.08
C GLN A 13 22.13 -8.87 -5.42
N TYR A 14 21.78 -9.56 -4.33
CA TYR A 14 22.65 -10.55 -3.67
C TYR A 14 22.82 -11.83 -4.51
N TYR A 15 21.74 -12.33 -5.12
CA TYR A 15 21.77 -13.57 -5.90
C TYR A 15 22.50 -13.42 -7.25
N THR A 16 22.37 -12.28 -7.93
CA THR A 16 23.12 -11.97 -9.15
C THR A 16 24.61 -11.72 -8.87
N SER A 17 24.97 -11.27 -7.67
CA SER A 17 26.37 -11.07 -7.29
C SER A 17 27.13 -12.36 -7.04
N ASN A 18 26.45 -13.44 -6.63
CA ASN A 18 27.13 -14.67 -6.17
C ASN A 18 27.14 -15.84 -7.18
N ASN A 19 26.50 -15.72 -8.34
CA ASN A 19 26.25 -16.88 -9.20
C ASN A 19 26.90 -16.82 -10.59
N THR A 20 28.10 -16.23 -10.75
CA THR A 20 28.83 -16.26 -12.02
C THR A 20 30.22 -16.91 -11.88
N GLN A 21 30.22 -18.23 -11.95
CA GLN A 21 31.39 -19.00 -12.37
C GLN A 21 31.16 -19.41 -13.84
N THR A 22 31.69 -18.66 -14.80
CA THR A 22 31.83 -19.07 -16.21
C THR A 22 33.10 -18.46 -16.83
N PRO A 23 33.70 -19.15 -17.85
CA PRO A 23 35.14 -19.07 -18.11
C PRO A 23 35.56 -17.92 -19.04
N THR A 24 36.80 -17.52 -18.87
CA THR A 24 37.83 -16.83 -19.71
C THR A 24 37.43 -15.67 -20.64
N PHE A 25 36.33 -15.69 -21.39
CA PHE A 25 35.88 -14.55 -22.20
C PHE A 25 35.13 -13.51 -21.33
N ALA A 26 34.50 -13.99 -20.29
CA ALA A 26 33.78 -13.16 -19.29
C ALA A 26 34.73 -12.32 -18.42
N SER A 27 36.03 -12.72 -18.27
CA SER A 27 36.96 -11.99 -17.41
C SER A 27 37.33 -10.61 -17.98
N LYS A 28 37.47 -10.50 -19.31
CA LYS A 28 37.77 -9.21 -19.96
C LYS A 28 36.56 -8.28 -20.03
N TYR A 29 35.39 -8.83 -20.24
CA TYR A 29 34.12 -8.05 -20.13
C TYR A 29 33.83 -7.66 -18.69
N LYS A 30 34.10 -8.53 -17.73
CA LYS A 30 33.95 -8.26 -16.31
C LYS A 30 34.88 -7.15 -15.84
N SER A 31 36.13 -7.08 -16.32
CA SER A 31 37.04 -5.99 -15.94
C SER A 31 36.60 -4.64 -16.53
N ILE A 32 36.10 -4.62 -17.79
CA ILE A 32 35.58 -3.39 -18.42
C ILE A 32 34.29 -2.92 -17.72
N ILE A 33 33.37 -3.83 -17.44
CA ILE A 33 32.15 -3.52 -16.72
C ILE A 33 32.48 -3.08 -15.29
N MET A 34 33.39 -3.77 -14.59
CA MET A 34 33.78 -3.38 -13.22
C MET A 34 34.48 -2.01 -13.19
N SER A 35 35.35 -1.69 -14.14
CA SER A 35 35.99 -0.37 -14.20
C SER A 35 34.98 0.74 -14.51
N THR A 36 34.00 0.46 -15.38
CA THR A 36 32.90 1.40 -15.66
C THR A 36 32.00 1.57 -14.45
N PHE A 37 31.65 0.50 -13.74
CA PHE A 37 30.88 0.56 -12.49
C PHE A 37 31.65 1.24 -11.36
N GLN A 38 32.96 1.01 -11.20
CA GLN A 38 33.76 1.69 -10.18
C GLN A 38 33.91 3.19 -10.44
N ASN A 39 34.06 3.60 -11.69
CA ASN A 39 34.09 5.03 -12.05
C ASN A 39 32.72 5.71 -11.83
N THR A 40 31.62 5.00 -12.01
CA THR A 40 30.26 5.51 -11.76
C THR A 40 29.90 5.45 -10.27
N ALA A 41 30.39 4.46 -9.53
CA ALA A 41 30.12 4.27 -8.11
C ALA A 41 30.73 5.37 -7.21
N GLY A 42 31.89 5.92 -7.59
CA GLY A 42 32.53 7.01 -6.83
C GLY A 42 31.74 8.31 -6.80
N ARG A 43 30.87 8.55 -7.79
CA ARG A 43 30.05 9.77 -7.91
C ARG A 43 28.62 9.59 -7.39
N MET A 44 28.20 8.36 -7.09
CA MET A 44 26.80 7.99 -6.77
C MET A 44 26.53 7.72 -5.31
N THR A 45 27.50 7.88 -4.40
CA THR A 45 27.34 7.50 -2.97
C THR A 45 26.21 8.28 -2.29
N ASN A 46 26.09 9.59 -2.55
CA ASN A 46 25.04 10.41 -1.96
C ASN A 46 23.65 10.13 -2.55
N TYR A 47 23.58 9.77 -3.83
CA TYR A 47 22.31 9.45 -4.50
C TYR A 47 21.66 8.16 -3.95
N ARG A 48 22.46 7.18 -3.55
CA ARG A 48 21.95 5.96 -2.91
C ARG A 48 21.28 6.25 -1.57
N TRP A 49 21.84 7.15 -0.78
CA TRP A 49 21.25 7.56 0.50
C TRP A 49 19.94 8.32 0.31
N ILE A 50 19.84 9.16 -0.73
CA ILE A 50 18.60 9.87 -1.08
C ILE A 50 17.50 8.86 -1.45
N ILE A 51 17.81 7.86 -2.27
CA ILE A 51 16.85 6.80 -2.63
C ILE A 51 16.39 6.03 -1.39
N CYS A 52 17.33 5.63 -0.52
CA CYS A 52 17.00 4.94 0.73
C CYS A 52 16.12 5.79 1.64
N ALA A 53 16.40 7.08 1.78
CA ALA A 53 15.59 8.00 2.57
C ALA A 53 14.17 8.16 2.00
N MET A 54 14.04 8.30 0.67
CA MET A 54 12.74 8.37 0.01
C MET A 54 11.93 7.10 0.17
N LEU A 55 12.55 5.92 0.03
CA LEU A 55 11.90 4.64 0.26
C LEU A 55 11.47 4.47 1.73
N PHE A 56 12.33 4.85 2.66
CA PHE A 56 12.01 4.84 4.09
C PHE A 56 10.80 5.74 4.38
N PHE A 57 10.80 6.96 3.89
CA PHE A 57 9.70 7.90 4.08
C PHE A 57 8.39 7.38 3.46
N ALA A 58 8.43 6.89 2.22
CA ALA A 58 7.26 6.30 1.57
C ALA A 58 6.71 5.08 2.33
N THR A 59 7.59 4.24 2.87
CA THR A 59 7.20 3.08 3.69
C THR A 59 6.54 3.53 4.99
N THR A 60 7.11 4.53 5.65
CA THR A 60 6.58 5.08 6.90
C THR A 60 5.18 5.66 6.70
N VAL A 61 4.99 6.48 5.65
CA VAL A 61 3.68 7.06 5.32
C VAL A 61 2.66 5.96 5.02
N ASN A 62 3.03 4.94 4.24
CA ASN A 62 2.16 3.81 3.94
C ASN A 62 1.74 3.02 5.21
N TYR A 63 2.66 2.90 6.17
CA TYR A 63 2.37 2.23 7.44
C TYR A 63 1.45 3.07 8.34
N LEU A 64 1.69 4.39 8.41
CA LEU A 64 0.83 5.33 9.14
C LEU A 64 -0.59 5.33 8.59
N ASP A 65 -0.77 5.36 7.27
CA ASP A 65 -2.08 5.34 6.62
C ASP A 65 -2.89 4.09 6.98
N ARG A 66 -2.23 2.94 7.11
CA ARG A 66 -2.89 1.71 7.60
C ARG A 66 -3.35 1.81 9.04
N GLN A 67 -2.58 2.48 9.90
CA GLN A 67 -2.88 2.60 11.32
C GLN A 67 -3.96 3.64 11.59
N VAL A 68 -4.15 4.63 10.71
CA VAL A 68 -5.16 5.69 10.88
C VAL A 68 -6.55 5.10 11.12
N LEU A 69 -6.99 4.14 10.31
CA LEU A 69 -8.31 3.53 10.53
C LEU A 69 -8.39 2.81 11.88
N SER A 70 -7.32 2.13 12.30
CA SER A 70 -7.25 1.42 13.59
C SER A 70 -7.32 2.37 14.79
N LEU A 71 -6.75 3.56 14.65
CA LEU A 71 -6.71 4.57 15.72
C LEU A 71 -8.00 5.39 15.77
N THR A 72 -8.61 5.68 14.63
CA THR A 72 -9.76 6.59 14.53
C THR A 72 -11.10 5.87 14.57
N TRP A 73 -11.16 4.56 14.33
CA TRP A 73 -12.43 3.87 14.18
C TRP A 73 -13.29 3.94 15.45
N LYS A 74 -12.69 3.83 16.64
CA LYS A 74 -13.42 3.76 17.89
C LYS A 74 -13.92 5.11 18.35
N ASP A 75 -13.12 6.15 18.20
CA ASP A 75 -13.42 7.49 18.74
C ASP A 75 -14.22 8.36 17.76
N PHE A 76 -14.05 8.16 16.46
CA PHE A 76 -14.67 8.99 15.43
C PHE A 76 -15.64 8.21 14.55
N ILE A 77 -15.20 7.08 13.97
CA ILE A 77 -15.98 6.36 12.95
C ILE A 77 -17.13 5.56 13.58
N SER A 78 -16.89 4.90 14.73
CA SER A 78 -17.90 4.10 15.41
C SER A 78 -19.13 4.91 15.84
N PRO A 79 -19.00 6.10 16.44
CA PRO A 79 -20.16 6.91 16.78
C PRO A 79 -20.88 7.50 15.56
N GLU A 80 -20.15 7.83 14.50
CA GLU A 80 -20.71 8.43 13.27
C GLU A 80 -21.52 7.40 12.46
N PHE A 81 -21.00 6.20 12.29
CA PHE A 81 -21.62 5.14 11.47
C PHE A 81 -22.28 4.03 12.30
N HIS A 82 -22.38 4.17 13.61
CA HIS A 82 -22.91 3.15 14.52
C HIS A 82 -22.26 1.77 14.39
N TRP A 83 -20.93 1.75 14.17
CA TRP A 83 -20.20 0.49 14.03
C TRP A 83 -20.03 -0.22 15.36
N THR A 84 -20.15 -1.55 15.30
CA THR A 84 -19.78 -2.46 16.37
C THR A 84 -18.37 -3.05 16.10
N ASP A 85 -17.77 -3.64 17.13
CA ASP A 85 -16.50 -4.37 16.99
C ASP A 85 -16.56 -5.45 15.89
N THR A 86 -17.74 -6.04 15.69
CA THR A 86 -17.97 -7.03 14.63
C THR A 86 -17.84 -6.45 13.23
N HIS A 87 -18.39 -5.24 12.99
CA HIS A 87 -18.29 -4.56 11.69
C HIS A 87 -16.84 -4.22 11.36
N TYR A 88 -16.09 -3.69 12.30
CA TYR A 88 -14.66 -3.44 12.13
C TYR A 88 -13.89 -4.74 11.88
N GLY A 89 -14.22 -5.82 12.59
CA GLY A 89 -13.64 -7.14 12.40
C GLY A 89 -13.84 -7.67 10.97
N TYR A 90 -15.03 -7.52 10.40
CA TYR A 90 -15.30 -7.93 9.00
C TYR A 90 -14.47 -7.12 8.00
N ILE A 91 -14.39 -5.80 8.14
CA ILE A 91 -13.59 -4.94 7.25
C ILE A 91 -12.13 -5.39 7.28
N THR A 92 -11.59 -5.59 8.47
CA THR A 92 -10.19 -5.98 8.66
C THR A 92 -9.90 -7.39 8.14
N ALA A 93 -10.81 -8.34 8.34
CA ALA A 93 -10.69 -9.72 7.86
C ALA A 93 -10.69 -9.78 6.32
N ILE A 94 -11.68 -9.14 5.68
CA ILE A 94 -11.78 -9.10 4.22
C ILE A 94 -10.54 -8.43 3.61
N PHE A 95 -10.13 -7.29 4.16
CA PHE A 95 -8.90 -6.63 3.74
C PHE A 95 -7.68 -7.54 3.85
N SER A 96 -7.53 -8.28 4.95
CA SER A 96 -6.39 -9.18 5.17
C SER A 96 -6.33 -10.30 4.14
N ILE A 97 -7.49 -10.87 3.77
CA ILE A 97 -7.58 -11.91 2.74
C ILE A 97 -7.19 -11.35 1.37
N VAL A 98 -7.79 -10.22 0.96
CA VAL A 98 -7.48 -9.59 -0.33
C VAL A 98 -6.03 -9.15 -0.41
N TYR A 99 -5.49 -8.62 0.69
CA TYR A 99 -4.09 -8.24 0.79
C TYR A 99 -3.14 -9.44 0.65
N ALA A 100 -3.47 -10.58 1.28
CA ALA A 100 -2.67 -11.79 1.15
C ALA A 100 -2.67 -12.30 -0.30
N LEU A 101 -3.83 -12.33 -0.95
CA LEU A 101 -3.94 -12.69 -2.37
C LEU A 101 -3.19 -11.70 -3.27
N GLY A 102 -3.33 -10.40 -3.04
CA GLY A 102 -2.61 -9.36 -3.78
C GLY A 102 -1.10 -9.52 -3.70
N ASN A 103 -0.56 -9.93 -2.56
CA ASN A 103 0.88 -10.17 -2.40
C ASN A 103 1.39 -11.32 -3.27
N LEU A 104 0.58 -12.36 -3.53
CA LEU A 104 0.96 -13.46 -4.42
C LEU A 104 1.16 -13.00 -5.87
N PHE A 105 0.34 -12.04 -6.32
CA PHE A 105 0.39 -11.54 -7.69
C PHE A 105 1.33 -10.34 -7.87
N ALA A 106 1.64 -9.62 -6.79
CA ALA A 106 2.44 -8.40 -6.82
C ALA A 106 3.84 -8.61 -7.42
N GLY A 107 4.51 -9.71 -7.08
CA GLY A 107 5.83 -10.03 -7.64
C GLY A 107 5.78 -10.19 -9.15
N ARG A 108 4.84 -11.00 -9.65
CA ARG A 108 4.66 -11.24 -11.09
C ARG A 108 4.28 -9.97 -11.87
N PHE A 109 3.49 -9.11 -11.27
CA PHE A 109 3.11 -7.82 -11.84
C PHE A 109 4.32 -6.89 -11.99
N ILE A 110 5.20 -6.83 -10.98
CA ILE A 110 6.43 -6.02 -11.03
C ILE A 110 7.42 -6.57 -12.06
N ASP A 111 7.54 -7.90 -12.15
CA ASP A 111 8.41 -8.56 -13.15
C ASP A 111 7.95 -8.25 -14.58
N TRP A 112 6.64 -8.22 -14.81
CA TRP A 112 6.06 -7.92 -16.14
C TRP A 112 6.18 -6.44 -16.51
N MET A 113 5.92 -5.52 -15.59
CA MET A 113 5.93 -4.06 -15.86
C MET A 113 7.28 -3.40 -15.70
N GLY A 114 8.21 -4.06 -15.01
CA GLY A 114 9.46 -3.48 -14.55
C GLY A 114 9.30 -2.62 -13.29
N THR A 115 10.34 -2.60 -12.46
CA THR A 115 10.32 -2.03 -11.11
C THR A 115 9.86 -0.56 -11.07
N LYS A 116 10.35 0.27 -12.00
CA LYS A 116 10.04 1.71 -12.02
C LYS A 116 8.56 1.98 -12.30
N LYS A 117 8.02 1.34 -13.34
CA LYS A 117 6.60 1.51 -13.73
C LYS A 117 5.68 0.86 -12.71
N GLY A 118 6.02 -0.34 -12.24
CA GLY A 118 5.24 -1.05 -11.22
C GLY A 118 5.11 -0.26 -9.93
N TYR A 119 6.18 0.42 -9.49
CA TYR A 119 6.16 1.28 -8.29
C TYR A 119 5.26 2.52 -8.48
N LEU A 120 5.34 3.18 -9.64
CA LEU A 120 4.47 4.33 -9.94
C LEU A 120 2.99 3.93 -9.95
N TRP A 121 2.66 2.80 -10.56
CA TRP A 121 1.31 2.26 -10.57
C TRP A 121 0.81 1.90 -9.17
N ALA A 122 1.66 1.28 -8.35
CA ALA A 122 1.31 0.95 -6.97
C ALA A 122 0.98 2.19 -6.14
N ILE A 123 1.78 3.28 -6.29
CA ILE A 123 1.50 4.55 -5.62
C ILE A 123 0.21 5.18 -6.13
N ALA A 124 -0.03 5.17 -7.45
CA ALA A 124 -1.24 5.74 -8.03
C ALA A 124 -2.50 5.03 -7.52
N VAL A 125 -2.52 3.69 -7.55
CA VAL A 125 -3.65 2.89 -7.05
C VAL A 125 -3.87 3.13 -5.55
N TRP A 126 -2.80 3.17 -4.76
CA TRP A 126 -2.89 3.47 -3.33
C TRP A 126 -3.45 4.86 -3.06
N SER A 127 -3.00 5.88 -3.82
CA SER A 127 -3.52 7.24 -3.67
C SER A 127 -5.00 7.33 -4.01
N ILE A 128 -5.45 6.63 -5.05
CA ILE A 128 -6.87 6.56 -5.40
C ILE A 128 -7.68 5.89 -4.28
N GLY A 129 -7.19 4.78 -3.73
CA GLY A 129 -7.80 4.12 -2.58
C GLY A 129 -7.95 5.03 -1.36
N ALA A 130 -6.92 5.82 -1.05
CA ALA A 130 -6.96 6.81 0.04
C ALA A 130 -8.01 7.90 -0.21
N CYS A 131 -8.13 8.41 -1.44
CA CYS A 131 -9.17 9.37 -1.81
C CYS A 131 -10.57 8.74 -1.71
N MET A 132 -10.76 7.51 -2.14
CA MET A 132 -12.02 6.80 -2.00
C MET A 132 -12.43 6.62 -0.53
N HIS A 133 -11.47 6.32 0.35
CA HIS A 133 -11.72 6.24 1.80
C HIS A 133 -12.26 7.57 2.36
N ALA A 134 -11.68 8.69 1.97
CA ALA A 134 -12.14 10.01 2.40
C ALA A 134 -13.58 10.33 1.92
N LEU A 135 -14.00 9.71 0.80
CA LEU A 135 -15.34 9.91 0.24
C LEU A 135 -16.39 8.93 0.78
N CYS A 136 -16.01 7.92 1.58
CA CYS A 136 -16.97 6.91 2.07
C CYS A 136 -18.10 7.52 2.91
N GLY A 137 -17.80 8.53 3.76
CA GLY A 137 -18.80 9.26 4.53
C GLY A 137 -19.80 9.94 3.63
N LEU A 138 -19.32 10.75 2.69
CA LEU A 138 -20.16 11.45 1.71
C LEU A 138 -21.00 10.49 0.87
N ALA A 139 -20.42 9.36 0.43
CA ALA A 139 -21.14 8.34 -0.32
C ALA A 139 -22.28 7.72 0.50
N THR A 140 -22.08 7.51 1.79
CA THR A 140 -23.11 6.99 2.70
C THR A 140 -24.25 8.01 2.87
N GLU A 141 -23.93 9.29 3.10
CA GLU A 141 -24.89 10.38 3.19
C GLU A 141 -25.74 10.48 1.92
N MET A 142 -25.11 10.52 0.76
CA MET A 142 -25.80 10.63 -0.53
C MET A 142 -26.69 9.42 -0.82
N THR A 143 -26.26 8.22 -0.47
CA THR A 143 -27.04 6.99 -0.74
C THR A 143 -28.29 6.91 0.13
N LEU A 144 -28.20 7.36 1.38
CA LEU A 144 -29.30 7.32 2.35
C LEU A 144 -30.16 8.59 2.34
N GLY A 145 -29.77 9.62 1.56
CA GLY A 145 -30.48 10.89 1.48
C GLY A 145 -30.43 11.70 2.78
N ILE A 146 -29.34 11.55 3.56
CA ILE A 146 -29.14 12.25 4.83
C ILE A 146 -28.38 13.54 4.53
N GLU A 147 -28.99 14.69 4.90
CA GLU A 147 -28.44 16.01 4.55
C GLU A 147 -27.17 16.40 5.31
N ASN A 148 -26.91 15.79 6.49
CA ASN A 148 -25.78 16.17 7.34
C ASN A 148 -25.25 14.99 8.17
N ALA A 149 -23.94 14.96 8.41
CA ALA A 149 -23.29 14.00 9.30
C ALA A 149 -23.87 14.01 10.74
N ALA A 150 -24.34 15.15 11.21
CA ALA A 150 -25.02 15.25 12.53
C ALA A 150 -26.28 14.39 12.60
N ASN A 151 -27.02 14.28 11.50
CA ASN A 151 -28.21 13.43 11.40
C ASN A 151 -27.85 11.94 11.39
N MET A 152 -26.67 11.58 10.86
CA MET A 152 -26.15 10.21 10.94
C MET A 152 -25.83 9.81 12.37
N ILE A 153 -25.16 10.68 13.12
CA ILE A 153 -24.80 10.44 14.54
C ILE A 153 -26.05 10.29 15.43
N SER A 154 -27.09 11.07 15.17
CA SER A 154 -28.34 11.05 15.95
C SER A 154 -29.32 9.95 15.51
N ALA A 155 -29.00 9.20 14.46
CA ALA A 155 -29.88 8.15 13.96
C ALA A 155 -30.02 7.00 14.97
N THR A 156 -31.23 6.45 15.07
CA THR A 156 -31.56 5.36 16.01
C THR A 156 -32.34 4.24 15.32
N GLY A 157 -32.32 3.05 15.91
CA GLY A 157 -33.10 1.91 15.44
C GLY A 157 -32.70 1.39 14.07
N ALA A 158 -33.67 1.16 13.18
CA ALA A 158 -33.44 0.58 11.84
C ALA A 158 -32.59 1.48 10.95
N LEU A 159 -32.66 2.79 11.08
CA LEU A 159 -31.84 3.73 10.32
C LEU A 159 -30.36 3.61 10.68
N ALA A 160 -30.04 3.53 11.97
CA ALA A 160 -28.67 3.32 12.45
C ALA A 160 -28.05 2.03 11.91
N SER A 161 -28.80 0.93 11.90
CA SER A 161 -28.32 -0.35 11.33
C SER A 161 -28.12 -0.27 9.81
N THR A 162 -28.95 0.46 9.10
CA THR A 162 -28.79 0.67 7.65
C THR A 162 -27.55 1.51 7.35
N ILE A 163 -27.31 2.58 8.13
CA ILE A 163 -26.09 3.40 8.02
C ILE A 163 -24.85 2.54 8.25
N ALA A 164 -24.85 1.73 9.31
CA ALA A 164 -23.71 0.85 9.62
C ALA A 164 -23.41 -0.14 8.49
N ILE A 165 -24.42 -0.81 7.94
CA ILE A 165 -24.23 -1.78 6.86
C ILE A 165 -23.75 -1.09 5.58
N THR A 166 -24.40 0.00 5.19
CA THR A 166 -24.06 0.73 3.96
C THR A 166 -22.64 1.29 4.00
N SER A 167 -22.25 1.92 5.10
CA SER A 167 -20.90 2.45 5.29
C SER A 167 -19.84 1.34 5.30
N VAL A 168 -20.11 0.19 5.92
CA VAL A 168 -19.21 -0.97 5.90
C VAL A 168 -18.93 -1.42 4.47
N TYR A 169 -19.94 -1.49 3.60
CA TYR A 169 -19.74 -1.84 2.19
C TYR A 169 -18.84 -0.83 1.45
N TYR A 170 -19.04 0.47 1.65
CA TYR A 170 -18.19 1.50 1.05
C TYR A 170 -16.76 1.43 1.55
N PHE A 171 -16.56 1.24 2.85
CA PHE A 171 -15.22 1.09 3.43
C PHE A 171 -14.50 -0.18 2.96
N ILE A 172 -15.21 -1.29 2.80
CA ILE A 172 -14.65 -2.51 2.20
C ILE A 172 -14.25 -2.24 0.75
N ALA A 173 -15.13 -1.66 -0.04
CA ALA A 173 -14.86 -1.38 -1.46
C ALA A 173 -13.67 -0.43 -1.67
N ALA A 174 -13.54 0.59 -0.81
CA ALA A 174 -12.42 1.53 -0.89
C ALA A 174 -11.08 0.92 -0.42
N ARG A 175 -11.12 -0.17 0.34
CA ARG A 175 -9.94 -0.78 0.93
C ARG A 175 -9.39 -1.97 0.13
N ILE A 176 -10.18 -2.53 -0.77
CA ILE A 176 -9.80 -3.61 -1.69
C ILE A 176 -9.02 -3.06 -2.90
#